data_b602841eabd5270f1bf1c0e82815411d
#
_entry.id   b602841eabd5270f1bf1c0e82815411d
#
_cell.length_a   1.000
_cell.length_b   1.000
_cell.length_c   1.000
_cell.angle_alpha   90.00
_cell.angle_beta   90.00
_cell.angle_gamma   90.00
#
_symmetry.space_group_name_H-M   'P 1'
#
loop_
_entity.id
_entity.type
_entity.pdbx_description
1 polymer ?
#
loop_
_entity_poly.entity_id
_entity_poly.type
_entity_poly.pdbx_seq_one_letter_code
_entity_poly.pdbx_strand_id
1 'polypeptide(L)'
;IYNDIPHLLTPVVTDMKKAANALRWCVEEMERRYQLLSALRVRNIEGYNEKIEEYEKLNMPIPNPIWKPGDTMDKMPPPLEKLSYIVVIVDEFADLMMVAGKQIEELIARLAQKARAIGIHLILATQRPSVDVITGLIKANIPSRIAFTVASKIDSRTILDQGGAEALLGRG
;
A
#
# COMPACT_ATOMS: atom_id res chain seq x y z
N ILE A 1 -19.34 1.33 8.41
CA ILE A 1 -18.87 2.56 9.06
C ILE A 1 -18.06 3.40 8.08
N TYR A 2 -17.23 2.77 7.22
CA TYR A 2 -16.31 3.49 6.34
C TYR A 2 -16.81 3.72 4.91
N ASN A 3 -17.99 3.24 4.54
CA ASN A 3 -18.48 3.27 3.15
C ASN A 3 -18.82 4.67 2.60
N ASP A 4 -18.99 5.65 3.49
CA ASP A 4 -19.36 7.01 3.08
C ASP A 4 -18.17 7.96 2.94
N ILE A 5 -16.94 7.43 2.97
CA ILE A 5 -15.74 8.23 2.79
C ILE A 5 -15.55 8.55 1.30
N PRO A 6 -15.53 9.85 0.92
CA PRO A 6 -15.47 10.23 -0.50
C PRO A 6 -14.16 9.87 -1.20
N HIS A 7 -13.10 9.61 -0.44
CA HIS A 7 -11.77 9.27 -0.98
C HIS A 7 -11.60 7.78 -1.32
N LEU A 8 -12.59 6.93 -1.02
CA LEU A 8 -12.51 5.51 -1.31
C LEU A 8 -12.40 5.25 -2.81
N LEU A 9 -11.38 4.49 -3.21
CA LEU A 9 -11.21 4.03 -4.60
C LEU A 9 -12.19 2.93 -4.96
N THR A 10 -12.61 2.16 -3.96
CA THR A 10 -13.54 1.05 -4.08
C THR A 10 -14.37 0.97 -2.80
N PRO A 11 -15.59 0.41 -2.83
CA PRO A 11 -16.30 0.10 -1.59
C PRO A 11 -15.43 -0.72 -0.65
N VAL A 12 -15.66 -0.60 0.66
CA VAL A 12 -14.91 -1.36 1.65
C VAL A 12 -14.97 -2.86 1.34
N VAL A 13 -13.81 -3.48 1.24
CA VAL A 13 -13.69 -4.90 0.89
C VAL A 13 -13.87 -5.73 2.17
N THR A 14 -14.87 -6.60 2.17
CA THR A 14 -15.20 -7.45 3.33
C THR A 14 -14.95 -8.94 3.08
N ASP A 15 -14.78 -9.34 1.83
CA ASP A 15 -14.46 -10.71 1.43
C ASP A 15 -12.93 -10.88 1.36
N MET A 16 -12.39 -11.90 2.03
CA MET A 16 -10.95 -12.13 2.09
C MET A 16 -10.32 -12.45 0.74
N LYS A 17 -11.04 -13.13 -0.16
CA LYS A 17 -10.56 -13.40 -1.52
C LYS A 17 -10.44 -12.11 -2.33
N LYS A 18 -11.44 -11.23 -2.20
CA LYS A 18 -11.42 -9.91 -2.84
C LYS A 18 -10.32 -9.04 -2.24
N ALA A 19 -10.06 -9.15 -0.94
CA ALA A 19 -8.98 -8.43 -0.29
C ALA A 19 -7.60 -8.86 -0.85
N ALA A 20 -7.38 -10.15 -1.04
CA ALA A 20 -6.15 -10.65 -1.68
C ALA A 20 -6.00 -10.12 -3.10
N ASN A 21 -7.09 -10.08 -3.87
CA ASN A 21 -7.08 -9.51 -5.22
C ASN A 21 -6.80 -8.00 -5.20
N ALA A 22 -7.33 -7.28 -4.22
CA ALA A 22 -7.05 -5.85 -4.05
C ALA A 22 -5.57 -5.59 -3.76
N LEU A 23 -4.93 -6.42 -2.95
CA LEU A 23 -3.48 -6.33 -2.69
C LEU A 23 -2.66 -6.65 -3.95
N ARG A 24 -3.07 -7.62 -4.75
CA ARG A 24 -2.43 -7.89 -6.04
C ARG A 24 -2.55 -6.69 -6.98
N TRP A 25 -3.72 -6.07 -7.02
CA TRP A 25 -3.91 -4.84 -7.78
C TRP A 25 -2.96 -3.74 -7.33
N CYS A 26 -2.75 -3.59 -6.02
CA CYS A 26 -1.80 -2.62 -5.48
C CYS A 26 -0.37 -2.89 -5.95
N VAL A 27 0.04 -4.15 -6.00
CA VAL A 27 1.36 -4.54 -6.52
C VAL A 27 1.48 -4.21 -8.01
N GLU A 28 0.46 -4.53 -8.80
CA GLU A 28 0.42 -4.21 -10.23
C GLU A 28 0.45 -2.71 -10.48
N GLU A 29 -0.31 -1.94 -9.70
CA GLU A 29 -0.30 -0.47 -9.76
C GLU A 29 1.07 0.10 -9.38
N MET A 30 1.70 -0.46 -8.35
CA MET A 30 3.06 -0.10 -7.97
C MET A 30 4.03 -0.30 -9.14
N GLU A 31 3.98 -1.45 -9.80
CA GLU A 31 4.85 -1.77 -10.93
C GLU A 31 4.57 -0.86 -12.13
N ARG A 32 3.31 -0.58 -12.42
CA ARG A 32 2.93 0.37 -13.46
C ARG A 32 3.50 1.76 -13.17
N ARG A 33 3.41 2.23 -11.93
CA ARG A 33 3.98 3.52 -11.53
C ARG A 33 5.49 3.55 -11.69
N TYR A 34 6.18 2.48 -11.33
CA TYR A 34 7.63 2.39 -11.55
C TYR A 34 8.00 2.46 -13.02
N GLN A 35 7.24 1.84 -13.90
CA GLN A 35 7.46 1.97 -15.34
C GLN A 35 7.30 3.42 -15.81
N LEU A 36 6.30 4.13 -15.33
CA LEU A 36 6.10 5.55 -15.64
C LEU A 36 7.25 6.41 -15.13
N LEU A 37 7.67 6.20 -13.88
CA LEU A 37 8.79 6.93 -13.30
C LEU A 37 10.09 6.69 -14.08
N SER A 38 10.35 5.46 -14.44
CA SER A 38 11.52 5.08 -15.23
C SER A 38 11.50 5.75 -16.61
N ALA A 39 10.36 5.74 -17.29
CA ALA A 39 10.20 6.36 -18.60
C ALA A 39 10.43 7.88 -18.55
N LEU A 40 10.00 8.53 -17.48
CA LEU A 40 10.17 9.97 -17.27
C LEU A 40 11.51 10.32 -16.58
N ARG A 41 12.31 9.33 -16.21
CA ARG A 41 13.60 9.49 -15.52
C ARG A 41 13.48 10.27 -14.20
N VAL A 42 12.46 9.95 -13.42
CA VAL A 42 12.21 10.49 -12.08
C VAL A 42 12.30 9.37 -11.05
N ARG A 43 12.52 9.71 -9.78
CA ARG A 43 12.78 8.74 -8.72
C ARG A 43 11.59 8.48 -7.81
N ASN A 44 10.65 9.41 -7.74
CA ASN A 44 9.53 9.36 -6.82
C ASN A 44 8.29 10.05 -7.40
N ILE A 45 7.17 9.88 -6.71
CA ILE A 45 5.89 10.45 -7.14
C ILE A 45 5.93 11.99 -7.18
N GLU A 46 6.64 12.61 -6.26
CA GLU A 46 6.78 14.07 -6.21
C GLU A 46 7.46 14.59 -7.49
N GLY A 47 8.59 14.00 -7.85
CA GLY A 47 9.29 14.34 -9.08
C GLY A 47 8.48 14.06 -10.33
N TYR A 48 7.73 12.97 -10.34
CA TYR A 48 6.80 12.66 -11.43
C TYR A 48 5.72 13.75 -11.57
N ASN A 49 5.05 14.07 -10.48
CA ASN A 49 3.95 15.05 -10.49
C ASN A 49 4.44 16.46 -10.85
N GLU A 50 5.60 16.86 -10.37
CA GLU A 50 6.22 18.13 -10.74
C GLU A 50 6.49 18.19 -12.23
N LYS A 51 7.00 17.12 -12.81
CA LYS A 51 7.29 17.05 -14.24
C LYS A 51 6.02 17.12 -15.10
N ILE A 52 4.99 16.41 -14.71
CA ILE A 52 3.68 16.46 -15.38
C ILE A 52 3.13 17.89 -15.35
N GLU A 53 3.15 18.53 -14.18
CA GLU A 53 2.66 19.90 -14.01
C GLU A 53 3.45 20.91 -14.84
N GLU A 54 4.78 20.78 -14.88
CA GLU A 54 5.65 21.63 -15.67
C GLU A 54 5.31 21.57 -17.17
N TYR A 55 5.18 20.36 -17.72
CA TYR A 55 4.86 20.20 -19.14
C TYR A 55 3.44 20.61 -19.48
N GLU A 56 2.48 20.44 -18.56
CA GLU A 56 1.13 20.96 -18.75
C GLU A 56 1.11 22.49 -18.85
N LYS A 57 1.90 23.17 -18.00
CA LYS A 57 2.04 24.64 -18.04
C LYS A 57 2.65 25.15 -19.35
N LEU A 58 3.48 24.34 -19.99
CA LEU A 58 4.09 24.65 -21.28
C LEU A 58 3.19 24.31 -22.46
N ASN A 59 1.96 23.85 -22.23
CA ASN A 59 1.06 23.32 -23.25
C ASN A 59 1.68 22.16 -24.07
N MET A 60 2.55 21.39 -23.43
CA MET A 60 3.25 20.23 -24.01
C MET A 60 3.00 18.98 -23.15
N PRO A 61 1.73 18.53 -23.04
CA PRO A 61 1.42 17.37 -22.21
C PRO A 61 2.21 16.15 -22.66
N ILE A 62 2.69 15.36 -21.69
CA ILE A 62 3.50 14.18 -21.96
C ILE A 62 2.56 13.03 -22.36
N PRO A 63 2.72 12.44 -23.56
CA PRO A 63 1.95 11.27 -23.93
C PRO A 63 2.36 10.06 -23.08
N ASN A 64 1.43 9.18 -22.78
CA ASN A 64 1.69 7.99 -21.97
C ASN A 64 2.70 7.06 -22.68
N PRO A 65 3.94 6.90 -22.18
CA PRO A 65 4.99 6.15 -22.86
C PRO A 65 4.81 4.63 -22.80
N ILE A 66 3.93 4.13 -21.95
CA ILE A 66 3.66 2.69 -21.81
C ILE A 66 2.33 2.27 -22.44
N TRP A 67 1.61 3.22 -23.02
CA TRP A 67 0.38 2.94 -23.73
C TRP A 67 0.65 2.20 -25.05
N LYS A 68 -0.19 1.21 -25.34
CA LYS A 68 -0.16 0.46 -26.60
C LYS A 68 -1.51 0.59 -27.31
N PRO A 69 -1.54 0.59 -28.65
CA PRO A 69 -2.79 0.55 -29.39
C PRO A 69 -3.69 -0.59 -28.89
N GLY A 70 -4.94 -0.27 -28.56
CA GLY A 70 -5.91 -1.21 -27.99
C GLY A 70 -6.06 -1.14 -26.48
N ASP A 71 -5.17 -0.47 -25.74
CA ASP A 71 -5.29 -0.29 -24.29
C ASP A 71 -6.49 0.59 -23.96
N THR A 72 -6.78 1.57 -24.82
CA THR A 72 -7.94 2.47 -24.73
C THR A 72 -8.60 2.59 -26.10
N MET A 73 -9.73 3.29 -26.15
CA MET A 73 -10.41 3.60 -27.42
C MET A 73 -9.70 4.70 -28.23
N ASP A 74 -8.67 5.29 -27.68
CA ASP A 74 -7.92 6.38 -28.31
C ASP A 74 -7.06 5.86 -29.48
N LYS A 75 -6.87 6.71 -30.48
CA LYS A 75 -5.98 6.44 -31.62
C LYS A 75 -4.52 6.80 -31.33
N MET A 76 -4.29 7.63 -30.33
CA MET A 76 -2.99 8.12 -29.91
C MET A 76 -2.82 7.96 -28.41
N PRO A 77 -1.59 7.89 -27.89
CA PRO A 77 -1.37 7.81 -26.44
C PRO A 77 -2.04 8.98 -25.73
N PRO A 78 -2.89 8.71 -24.70
CA PRO A 78 -3.46 9.79 -23.90
C PRO A 78 -2.37 10.51 -23.12
N PRO A 79 -2.55 11.79 -22.78
CA PRO A 79 -1.59 12.50 -21.94
C PRO A 79 -1.53 11.89 -20.53
N LEU A 80 -0.34 11.91 -19.95
CA LEU A 80 -0.15 11.50 -18.56
C LEU A 80 -0.79 12.52 -17.62
N GLU A 81 -1.39 12.01 -16.56
CA GLU A 81 -1.95 12.80 -15.48
C GLU A 81 -1.10 12.62 -14.22
N LYS A 82 -1.22 13.56 -13.28
CA LYS A 82 -0.61 13.41 -11.96
C LYS A 82 -1.10 12.15 -11.28
N LEU A 83 -0.25 11.53 -10.47
CA LEU A 83 -0.59 10.39 -9.65
C LEU A 83 -1.01 10.85 -8.26
N SER A 84 -2.08 10.26 -7.75
CA SER A 84 -2.54 10.45 -6.38
C SER A 84 -1.85 9.48 -5.45
N TYR A 85 -1.69 9.88 -4.18
CA TYR A 85 -1.28 8.96 -3.13
C TYR A 85 -2.41 7.97 -2.85
N ILE A 86 -2.04 6.73 -2.60
CA ILE A 86 -2.97 5.67 -2.23
C ILE A 86 -2.60 5.19 -0.83
N VAL A 87 -3.58 5.17 0.08
CA VAL A 87 -3.42 4.59 1.42
C VAL A 87 -4.24 3.31 1.47
N VAL A 88 -3.56 2.21 1.75
CA VAL A 88 -4.17 0.89 1.88
C VAL A 88 -4.27 0.57 3.38
N ILE A 89 -5.49 0.46 3.88
CA ILE A 89 -5.76 0.20 5.29
C ILE A 89 -6.34 -1.20 5.43
N VAL A 90 -5.68 -2.03 6.22
CA VAL A 90 -6.16 -3.37 6.58
C VAL A 90 -6.57 -3.32 8.06
N ASP A 91 -7.87 -3.44 8.31
CA ASP A 91 -8.47 -3.29 9.64
C ASP A 91 -8.14 -4.46 10.58
N GLU A 92 -8.16 -5.69 10.07
CA GLU A 92 -7.73 -6.88 10.82
C GLU A 92 -6.88 -7.77 9.90
N PHE A 93 -5.57 -7.61 10.02
CA PHE A 93 -4.60 -8.32 9.18
C PHE A 93 -4.55 -9.83 9.46
N ALA A 94 -4.84 -10.24 10.70
CA ALA A 94 -4.88 -11.65 11.07
C ALA A 94 -5.87 -12.45 10.22
N ASP A 95 -7.01 -11.87 9.86
CA ASP A 95 -8.02 -12.55 9.06
C ASP A 95 -7.52 -12.87 7.65
N LEU A 96 -6.75 -11.97 7.05
CA LEU A 96 -6.11 -12.22 5.76
C LEU A 96 -5.04 -13.32 5.88
N MET A 97 -4.23 -13.27 6.92
CA MET A 97 -3.17 -14.25 7.15
C MET A 97 -3.71 -15.67 7.37
N MET A 98 -4.89 -15.79 7.98
CA MET A 98 -5.53 -17.08 8.20
C MET A 98 -6.03 -17.74 6.91
N VAL A 99 -6.41 -16.96 5.92
CA VAL A 99 -7.00 -17.46 4.65
C VAL A 99 -5.94 -17.78 3.60
N ALA A 100 -4.94 -16.94 3.46
CA ALA A 100 -3.92 -17.06 2.42
C ALA A 100 -2.57 -16.50 2.90
N GLY A 101 -2.14 -16.92 4.10
CA GLY A 101 -1.03 -16.32 4.84
C GLY A 101 0.23 -16.10 4.04
N LYS A 102 0.74 -17.15 3.38
CA LYS A 102 1.99 -17.04 2.62
C LYS A 102 1.89 -16.06 1.45
N GLN A 103 0.79 -16.09 0.73
CA GLN A 103 0.54 -15.21 -0.41
C GLN A 103 0.41 -13.75 0.04
N ILE A 104 -0.36 -13.52 1.10
CA ILE A 104 -0.55 -12.18 1.67
C ILE A 104 0.78 -11.65 2.20
N GLU A 105 1.54 -12.46 2.90
CA GLU A 105 2.85 -12.11 3.43
C GLU A 105 3.79 -11.64 2.32
N GLU A 106 3.87 -12.36 1.22
CA GLU A 106 4.72 -12.02 0.07
C GLU A 106 4.27 -10.71 -0.61
N LEU A 107 2.95 -10.52 -0.79
CA LEU A 107 2.40 -9.30 -1.38
C LEU A 107 2.67 -8.07 -0.51
N ILE A 108 2.45 -8.19 0.79
CA ILE A 108 2.71 -7.10 1.75
C ILE A 108 4.19 -6.77 1.80
N ALA A 109 5.06 -7.78 1.87
CA ALA A 109 6.50 -7.56 1.87
C ALA A 109 6.95 -6.80 0.61
N ARG A 110 6.44 -7.18 -0.54
CA ARG A 110 6.76 -6.52 -1.81
C ARG A 110 6.29 -5.07 -1.86
N LEU A 111 5.08 -4.80 -1.40
CA LEU A 111 4.57 -3.43 -1.29
C LEU A 111 5.40 -2.61 -0.29
N ALA A 112 5.66 -3.16 0.89
CA ALA A 112 6.40 -2.46 1.92
C ALA A 112 7.83 -2.09 1.49
N GLN A 113 8.47 -2.93 0.67
CA GLN A 113 9.84 -2.69 0.19
C GLN A 113 9.93 -1.50 -0.77
N LYS A 114 8.92 -1.27 -1.61
CA LYS A 114 9.06 -0.38 -2.77
C LYS A 114 7.95 0.66 -2.93
N ALA A 115 6.82 0.50 -2.27
CA ALA A 115 5.64 1.30 -2.58
C ALA A 115 5.73 2.77 -2.13
N ARG A 116 6.55 3.08 -1.14
CA ARG A 116 6.69 4.44 -0.61
C ARG A 116 7.05 5.47 -1.69
N ALA A 117 8.04 5.17 -2.49
CA ALA A 117 8.54 6.10 -3.50
C ALA A 117 7.48 6.46 -4.55
N ILE A 118 6.56 5.53 -4.83
CA ILE A 118 5.49 5.73 -5.83
C ILE A 118 4.14 6.08 -5.21
N GLY A 119 4.13 6.44 -3.94
CA GLY A 119 2.96 7.01 -3.28
C GLY A 119 1.90 6.02 -2.82
N ILE A 120 2.25 4.76 -2.57
CA ILE A 120 1.35 3.77 -1.98
C ILE A 120 1.83 3.47 -0.56
N HIS A 121 0.96 3.70 0.42
CA HIS A 121 1.26 3.53 1.85
C HIS A 121 0.36 2.48 2.46
N LEU A 122 0.93 1.67 3.36
CA LEU A 122 0.22 0.60 4.05
C LEU A 122 0.03 0.93 5.52
N ILE A 123 -1.18 0.69 6.00
CA ILE A 123 -1.49 0.68 7.43
C ILE A 123 -2.10 -0.68 7.74
N LEU A 124 -1.36 -1.51 8.46
CA LEU A 124 -1.82 -2.84 8.87
C LEU A 124 -2.17 -2.80 10.35
N ALA A 125 -3.38 -3.18 10.68
CA ALA A 125 -3.86 -3.25 12.05
C ALA A 125 -4.29 -4.68 12.40
N THR A 126 -4.09 -5.08 13.64
CA THR A 126 -4.58 -6.35 14.15
C THR A 126 -4.80 -6.28 15.65
N GLN A 127 -5.81 -7.02 16.13
CA GLN A 127 -6.03 -7.27 17.55
C GLN A 127 -5.40 -8.61 18.01
N ARG A 128 -4.76 -9.34 17.09
CA ARG A 128 -4.16 -10.66 17.35
C ARG A 128 -2.66 -10.63 17.06
N PRO A 129 -1.85 -10.06 17.96
CA PRO A 129 -0.42 -9.91 17.72
C PRO A 129 0.35 -11.21 17.99
N SER A 130 0.12 -12.23 17.18
CA SER A 130 0.85 -13.49 17.26
C SER A 130 1.99 -13.52 16.25
N VAL A 131 2.94 -14.45 16.46
CA VAL A 131 4.06 -14.64 15.55
C VAL A 131 3.64 -15.17 14.17
N ASP A 132 2.48 -15.80 14.09
CA ASP A 132 1.91 -16.26 12.82
C ASP A 132 1.29 -15.13 12.00
N VAL A 133 0.96 -14.02 12.62
CA VAL A 133 0.38 -12.83 11.99
C VAL A 133 1.46 -11.78 11.74
N ILE A 134 2.25 -11.48 12.77
CA ILE A 134 3.37 -10.52 12.68
C ILE A 134 4.65 -11.34 12.50
N THR A 135 4.81 -11.85 11.30
CA THR A 135 5.91 -12.75 10.94
C THR A 135 7.24 -12.04 10.82
N GLY A 136 8.34 -12.80 10.78
CA GLY A 136 9.65 -12.23 10.54
C GLY A 136 9.77 -11.47 9.24
N LEU A 137 9.12 -11.94 8.17
CA LEU A 137 9.12 -11.24 6.88
C LEU A 137 8.37 -9.92 6.95
N ILE A 138 7.21 -9.88 7.61
CA ILE A 138 6.44 -8.66 7.83
C ILE A 138 7.26 -7.67 8.66
N LYS A 139 7.86 -8.12 9.76
CA LYS A 139 8.67 -7.27 10.64
C LYS A 139 9.91 -6.72 9.93
N ALA A 140 10.53 -7.51 9.06
CA ALA A 140 11.70 -7.07 8.31
C ALA A 140 11.39 -5.94 7.32
N ASN A 141 10.17 -5.87 6.83
CA ASN A 141 9.78 -4.91 5.78
C ASN A 141 8.91 -3.76 6.29
N ILE A 142 8.37 -3.84 7.50
CA ILE A 142 7.57 -2.79 8.13
C ILE A 142 8.28 -2.36 9.42
N PRO A 143 9.17 -1.34 9.34
CA PRO A 143 9.96 -0.92 10.47
C PRO A 143 9.19 -0.07 11.48
N SER A 144 8.16 0.65 11.05
CA SER A 144 7.38 1.51 11.92
C SER A 144 6.23 0.74 12.53
N ARG A 145 6.21 0.65 13.85
CA ARG A 145 5.22 -0.14 14.59
C ARG A 145 4.68 0.64 15.76
N ILE A 146 3.38 0.47 16.00
CA ILE A 146 2.67 1.09 17.13
C ILE A 146 1.91 -0.04 17.83
N ALA A 147 2.03 -0.10 19.14
CA ALA A 147 1.23 -0.99 19.97
C ALA A 147 0.43 -0.18 20.98
N PHE A 148 -0.83 -0.53 21.10
CA PHE A 148 -1.66 -0.15 22.21
C PHE A 148 -1.54 -1.21 23.29
N THR A 149 -2.36 -1.12 24.36
CA THR A 149 -2.33 -2.13 25.44
C THR A 149 -2.52 -3.54 24.90
N VAL A 150 -1.66 -4.45 25.29
CA VAL A 150 -1.73 -5.87 24.96
C VAL A 150 -1.88 -6.71 26.22
N ALA A 151 -2.29 -7.97 26.05
CA ALA A 151 -2.58 -8.87 27.17
C ALA A 151 -1.32 -9.36 27.90
N SER A 152 -0.20 -9.48 27.22
CA SER A 152 1.03 -10.07 27.78
C SER A 152 2.29 -9.40 27.28
N LYS A 153 3.39 -9.63 28.00
CA LYS A 153 4.72 -9.21 27.58
C LYS A 153 5.17 -9.85 26.28
N ILE A 154 4.73 -11.09 26.03
CA ILE A 154 5.01 -11.81 24.80
C ILE A 154 4.40 -11.09 23.60
N ASP A 155 3.16 -10.62 23.72
CA ASP A 155 2.48 -9.86 22.67
C ASP A 155 3.21 -8.55 22.39
N SER A 156 3.66 -7.85 23.44
CA SER A 156 4.46 -6.63 23.29
C SER A 156 5.75 -6.90 22.52
N ARG A 157 6.46 -7.96 22.85
CA ARG A 157 7.70 -8.34 22.16
C ARG A 157 7.45 -8.73 20.70
N THR A 158 6.34 -9.37 20.44
CA THR A 158 5.95 -9.74 19.06
C THR A 158 5.81 -8.50 18.19
N ILE A 159 5.20 -7.43 18.70
CA ILE A 159 4.98 -6.19 17.95
C ILE A 159 6.23 -5.30 17.97
N LEU A 160 6.76 -5.03 19.18
CA LEU A 160 7.74 -3.97 19.42
C LEU A 160 9.18 -4.47 19.62
N ASP A 161 9.39 -5.77 19.63
CA ASP A 161 10.66 -6.41 19.99
C ASP A 161 11.10 -6.11 21.45
N GLN A 162 10.20 -5.60 22.27
CA GLN A 162 10.44 -5.28 23.68
C GLN A 162 9.15 -5.39 24.49
N GLY A 163 9.28 -5.58 25.79
CA GLY A 163 8.15 -5.49 26.73
C GLY A 163 7.71 -4.05 26.96
N GLY A 164 6.56 -3.87 27.59
CA GLY A 164 6.03 -2.57 28.00
C GLY A 164 4.61 -2.26 27.54
N ALA A 165 4.18 -2.77 26.38
CA ALA A 165 2.82 -2.52 25.90
C ALA A 165 1.75 -3.15 26.80
N GLU A 166 2.06 -4.21 27.53
CA GLU A 166 1.17 -4.84 28.51
C GLU A 166 0.88 -3.93 29.72
N ALA A 167 1.74 -2.94 29.95
CA ALA A 167 1.60 -2.00 31.06
C ALA A 167 1.00 -0.64 30.64
N LEU A 168 0.64 -0.48 29.36
CA LEU A 168 0.03 0.76 28.90
C LEU A 168 -1.40 0.93 29.45
N LEU A 169 -1.79 2.18 29.60
CA LEU A 169 -3.16 2.52 29.94
C LEU A 169 -4.09 2.16 28.77
N GLY A 170 -5.28 1.64 29.06
CA GLY A 170 -6.23 1.24 28.05
C GLY A 170 -6.66 2.38 27.12
N ARG A 171 -7.05 2.04 25.92
CA ARG A 171 -7.54 2.96 24.86
C ARG A 171 -6.51 3.96 24.32
N GLY A 172 -5.26 3.63 24.47
CA GLY A 172 -4.17 4.45 23.96
C GLY A 172 -3.75 5.57 24.91
#